data_ed2b76909385e479900c572d02e6a479
#
_entry.id   ed2b76909385e479900c572d02e6a479
#
_cell.length_a   1.000
_cell.length_b   1.000
_cell.length_c   1.000
_cell.angle_alpha   90.00
_cell.angle_beta   90.00
_cell.angle_gamma   90.00
#
_symmetry.space_group_name_H-M   'P 1'
#
loop_
_entity.id
_entity.type
_entity.pdbx_description
1 polymer ?
#
loop_
_entity_poly.entity_id
_entity_poly.type
_entity_poly.pdbx_seq_one_letter_code
_entity_poly.pdbx_strand_id
1 'polypeptide(L)'
;MKATSRQETPSLKEVYKNHFLIGAALDFRRPDEFTSAELEFIKTHFNALTPENSMKPGPVHPQENTWNWTPPDALVKFCGENNMQAMGHNLVWHSQTNPWFFENATREVALQRLRDHILTLVGRYKGKIKGWDVVNEAISDGGDDTTAATENLRQSQWFKIVGPDYLLHAFKFAREADPDVALHYNDYNIESGAKHQSSLVLLKRLISDGAPITTVGIQGHWSVPNMTAQKLEDIDRAIEDYKALKLKVAITELDITIGGAGGGQLGGARGAAPPPQSAESLQAQAEAYAKVFAIFLKHRDVINRVTFWGLNDRRSWRAGQSPLVFDRENQPKPAFQAIVSMGAR
;
A
#
# COMPACT_ATOMS: atom_id res chain seq x y z
N MET A 1 23.41 -18.47 -38.61
CA MET A 1 22.48 -17.60 -37.87
C MET A 1 22.93 -17.60 -36.42
N LYS A 2 23.47 -16.49 -35.89
CA LYS A 2 23.80 -16.37 -34.48
C LYS A 2 22.47 -16.22 -33.71
N ALA A 3 22.16 -17.16 -32.81
CA ALA A 3 21.06 -17.00 -31.87
C ALA A 3 21.34 -15.74 -31.07
N THR A 4 20.51 -14.71 -31.22
CA THR A 4 20.45 -13.56 -30.33
C THR A 4 20.06 -14.11 -28.98
N SER A 5 21.00 -14.16 -28.04
CA SER A 5 20.69 -14.43 -26.62
C SER A 5 19.64 -13.44 -26.20
N ARG A 6 18.43 -13.91 -25.87
CA ARG A 6 17.46 -13.10 -25.13
C ARG A 6 18.17 -12.66 -23.85
N GLN A 7 18.49 -11.39 -23.75
CA GLN A 7 19.03 -10.83 -22.54
C GLN A 7 17.95 -11.04 -21.47
N GLU A 8 18.24 -11.85 -20.46
CA GLU A 8 17.28 -12.11 -19.38
C GLU A 8 16.89 -10.79 -18.71
N THR A 9 15.59 -10.58 -18.52
CA THR A 9 15.06 -9.40 -17.84
C THR A 9 15.57 -9.40 -16.40
N PRO A 10 16.27 -8.37 -15.93
CA PRO A 10 16.78 -8.33 -14.56
C PRO A 10 15.65 -8.47 -13.53
N SER A 11 15.91 -9.18 -12.44
CA SER A 11 14.97 -9.30 -11.33
C SER A 11 14.92 -8.03 -10.50
N LEU A 12 13.75 -7.41 -10.33
CA LEU A 12 13.61 -6.18 -9.52
C LEU A 12 14.05 -6.41 -8.08
N LYS A 13 13.61 -7.51 -7.44
CA LYS A 13 13.98 -7.82 -6.07
C LYS A 13 15.50 -7.99 -5.88
N GLU A 14 16.20 -8.53 -6.88
CA GLU A 14 17.65 -8.70 -6.82
C GLU A 14 18.39 -7.38 -7.04
N VAL A 15 17.89 -6.52 -7.93
CA VAL A 15 18.44 -5.17 -8.15
C VAL A 15 18.37 -4.33 -6.86
N TYR A 16 17.29 -4.46 -6.10
CA TYR A 16 17.05 -3.67 -4.88
C TYR A 16 17.33 -4.39 -3.57
N LYS A 17 17.89 -5.62 -3.59
CA LYS A 17 18.07 -6.48 -2.39
C LYS A 17 18.83 -5.85 -1.23
N ASN A 18 19.71 -4.88 -1.51
CA ASN A 18 20.50 -4.19 -0.50
C ASN A 18 19.89 -2.85 -0.07
N HIS A 19 18.70 -2.53 -0.54
CA HIS A 19 18.06 -1.24 -0.31
C HIS A 19 16.72 -1.40 0.43
N PHE A 20 15.75 -2.01 -0.20
CA PHE A 20 14.41 -2.23 0.34
C PHE A 20 13.72 -3.39 -0.38
N LEU A 21 12.64 -3.90 0.21
CA LEU A 21 11.84 -4.93 -0.44
C LEU A 21 11.09 -4.36 -1.64
N ILE A 22 10.94 -5.17 -2.67
CA ILE A 22 10.06 -4.89 -3.81
C ILE A 22 8.83 -5.78 -3.71
N GLY A 23 7.65 -5.14 -3.57
CA GLY A 23 6.38 -5.84 -3.40
C GLY A 23 5.42 -5.64 -4.56
N ALA A 24 4.38 -6.48 -4.58
CA ALA A 24 3.21 -6.33 -5.43
C ALA A 24 1.92 -6.54 -4.62
N ALA A 25 0.86 -5.79 -4.95
CA ALA A 25 -0.46 -6.01 -4.40
C ALA A 25 -1.23 -7.00 -5.27
N LEU A 26 -1.66 -8.12 -4.69
CA LEU A 26 -2.29 -9.24 -5.38
C LEU A 26 -3.34 -9.91 -4.49
N ASP A 27 -4.34 -10.54 -5.11
CA ASP A 27 -5.29 -11.41 -4.41
C ASP A 27 -5.23 -12.82 -4.99
N PHE A 28 -5.24 -13.84 -4.12
CA PHE A 28 -5.36 -15.25 -4.47
C PHE A 28 -6.80 -15.71 -4.22
N ARG A 29 -7.75 -15.14 -4.97
CA ARG A 29 -9.20 -15.39 -4.76
C ARG A 29 -9.64 -16.79 -5.11
N ARG A 30 -8.92 -17.44 -6.03
CA ARG A 30 -9.17 -18.79 -6.54
C ARG A 30 -7.85 -19.52 -6.69
N PRO A 31 -7.86 -20.87 -6.63
CA PRO A 31 -6.64 -21.66 -6.84
C PRO A 31 -5.96 -21.44 -8.19
N ASP A 32 -6.73 -21.05 -9.20
CA ASP A 32 -6.31 -20.79 -10.59
C ASP A 32 -6.26 -19.31 -10.94
N GLU A 33 -6.16 -18.42 -9.95
CA GLU A 33 -6.11 -16.96 -10.14
C GLU A 33 -4.92 -16.55 -11.03
N PHE A 34 -3.80 -17.23 -10.89
CA PHE A 34 -2.57 -16.99 -11.65
C PHE A 34 -2.15 -18.25 -12.40
N THR A 35 -1.75 -18.06 -13.67
CA THR A 35 -1.09 -19.12 -14.46
C THR A 35 0.28 -19.46 -13.86
N SER A 36 0.83 -20.64 -14.19
CA SER A 36 2.18 -21.00 -13.76
C SER A 36 3.23 -19.97 -14.19
N ALA A 37 3.09 -19.39 -15.38
CA ALA A 37 3.98 -18.36 -15.89
C ALA A 37 3.87 -17.05 -15.06
N GLU A 38 2.66 -16.65 -14.65
CA GLU A 38 2.48 -15.49 -13.78
C GLU A 38 3.03 -15.74 -12.37
N LEU A 39 2.90 -16.96 -11.83
CA LEU A 39 3.50 -17.32 -10.54
C LEU A 39 5.04 -17.25 -10.58
N GLU A 40 5.65 -17.75 -11.66
CA GLU A 40 7.12 -17.62 -11.86
C GLU A 40 7.52 -16.14 -12.03
N PHE A 41 6.74 -15.36 -12.74
CA PHE A 41 6.96 -13.91 -12.89
C PHE A 41 6.91 -13.18 -11.52
N ILE A 42 5.91 -13.50 -10.69
CA ILE A 42 5.80 -12.95 -9.33
C ILE A 42 7.07 -13.30 -8.53
N LYS A 43 7.46 -14.58 -8.51
CA LYS A 43 8.66 -15.04 -7.79
C LYS A 43 9.95 -14.43 -8.31
N THR A 44 10.02 -14.11 -9.58
CA THR A 44 11.21 -13.49 -10.19
C THR A 44 11.39 -12.04 -9.74
N HIS A 45 10.33 -11.25 -9.72
CA HIS A 45 10.44 -9.81 -9.54
C HIS A 45 10.16 -9.30 -8.13
N PHE A 46 9.43 -10.06 -7.30
CA PHE A 46 8.96 -9.58 -6.00
C PHE A 46 9.45 -10.45 -4.85
N ASN A 47 9.66 -9.84 -3.69
CA ASN A 47 9.97 -10.49 -2.42
C ASN A 47 9.03 -10.10 -1.27
N ALA A 48 7.97 -9.33 -1.58
CA ALA A 48 6.87 -9.04 -0.67
C ALA A 48 5.53 -9.04 -1.42
N LEU A 49 4.45 -9.52 -0.78
CA LEU A 49 3.09 -9.43 -1.31
C LEU A 49 2.15 -8.81 -0.29
N THR A 50 1.26 -7.96 -0.79
CA THR A 50 0.15 -7.34 -0.04
C THR A 50 -1.16 -7.81 -0.64
N PRO A 51 -2.15 -8.28 0.15
CA PRO A 51 -3.47 -8.61 -0.37
C PRO A 51 -4.19 -7.32 -0.81
N GLU A 52 -4.54 -7.21 -2.10
CA GLU A 52 -5.19 -6.01 -2.63
C GLU A 52 -6.55 -5.74 -1.97
N ASN A 53 -7.33 -6.81 -1.72
CA ASN A 53 -8.68 -6.71 -1.15
C ASN A 53 -8.98 -7.76 -0.09
N SER A 54 -8.40 -8.95 -0.15
CA SER A 54 -8.89 -10.13 0.57
C SER A 54 -8.75 -10.07 2.08
N MET A 55 -7.94 -9.15 2.63
CA MET A 55 -7.83 -8.92 4.08
C MET A 55 -8.52 -7.63 4.55
N LYS A 56 -9.16 -6.86 3.66
CA LYS A 56 -9.98 -5.71 4.07
C LYS A 56 -11.16 -6.18 4.94
N PRO A 57 -11.65 -5.35 5.89
CA PRO A 57 -12.66 -5.78 6.87
C PRO A 57 -13.90 -6.45 6.25
N GLY A 58 -14.42 -5.89 5.16
CA GLY A 58 -15.60 -6.45 4.50
C GLY A 58 -15.37 -7.82 3.88
N PRO A 59 -14.38 -7.99 2.99
CA PRO A 59 -14.08 -9.27 2.35
C PRO A 59 -13.65 -10.39 3.30
N VAL A 60 -12.84 -10.09 4.31
CA VAL A 60 -12.30 -11.12 5.22
C VAL A 60 -13.27 -11.49 6.34
N HIS A 61 -14.11 -10.52 6.79
CA HIS A 61 -15.03 -10.68 7.91
C HIS A 61 -16.43 -10.20 7.51
N PRO A 62 -17.12 -10.96 6.62
CA PRO A 62 -18.37 -10.51 5.99
C PRO A 62 -19.55 -10.40 6.94
N GLN A 63 -19.56 -11.16 8.04
CA GLN A 63 -20.58 -11.13 9.10
C GLN A 63 -19.91 -11.35 10.45
N GLU A 64 -20.54 -10.94 11.55
CA GLU A 64 -19.97 -10.92 12.90
C GLU A 64 -19.29 -12.23 13.33
N ASN A 65 -19.81 -13.38 12.88
CA ASN A 65 -19.26 -14.71 13.23
C ASN A 65 -18.77 -15.48 12.01
N THR A 66 -18.53 -14.78 10.88
CA THR A 66 -18.17 -15.45 9.62
C THR A 66 -16.88 -14.85 9.07
N TRP A 67 -15.93 -15.72 8.75
CA TRP A 67 -14.64 -15.36 8.20
C TRP A 67 -14.40 -16.03 6.85
N ASN A 68 -13.82 -15.29 5.92
CA ASN A 68 -13.38 -15.80 4.63
C ASN A 68 -11.86 -15.91 4.60
N TRP A 69 -11.35 -17.05 5.03
CA TRP A 69 -9.91 -17.30 5.16
C TRP A 69 -9.22 -17.77 3.88
N THR A 70 -9.97 -18.30 2.92
CA THR A 70 -9.39 -18.97 1.73
C THR A 70 -8.41 -18.08 0.96
N PRO A 71 -8.75 -16.86 0.54
CA PRO A 71 -7.82 -16.01 -0.19
C PRO A 71 -6.62 -15.52 0.65
N PRO A 72 -6.81 -15.05 1.90
CA PRO A 72 -5.68 -14.67 2.75
C PRO A 72 -4.73 -15.81 3.05
N ASP A 73 -5.26 -17.00 3.38
CA ASP A 73 -4.44 -18.19 3.65
C ASP A 73 -3.60 -18.59 2.43
N ALA A 74 -4.18 -18.51 1.22
CA ALA A 74 -3.46 -18.84 -0.02
C ALA A 74 -2.29 -17.87 -0.26
N LEU A 75 -2.48 -16.56 -0.05
CA LEU A 75 -1.42 -15.57 -0.18
C LEU A 75 -0.30 -15.81 0.84
N VAL A 76 -0.65 -15.97 2.12
CA VAL A 76 0.34 -16.17 3.18
C VAL A 76 1.11 -17.48 3.00
N LYS A 77 0.43 -18.56 2.55
CA LYS A 77 1.05 -19.82 2.20
C LYS A 77 2.04 -19.66 1.04
N PHE A 78 1.61 -19.00 -0.06
CA PHE A 78 2.48 -18.75 -1.22
C PHE A 78 3.73 -17.95 -0.83
N CYS A 79 3.58 -16.92 -0.01
CA CYS A 79 4.73 -16.15 0.49
C CYS A 79 5.70 -17.04 1.28
N GLY A 80 5.20 -17.85 2.22
CA GLY A 80 6.02 -18.74 3.04
C GLY A 80 6.77 -19.78 2.23
N GLU A 81 6.12 -20.38 1.22
CA GLU A 81 6.72 -21.39 0.34
C GLU A 81 7.79 -20.83 -0.62
N ASN A 82 7.79 -19.51 -0.86
CA ASN A 82 8.69 -18.86 -1.82
C ASN A 82 9.65 -17.83 -1.19
N ASN A 83 9.86 -17.87 0.14
CA ASN A 83 10.71 -16.93 0.87
C ASN A 83 10.36 -15.46 0.63
N MET A 84 9.08 -15.15 0.51
CA MET A 84 8.54 -13.81 0.35
C MET A 84 7.94 -13.31 1.67
N GLN A 85 7.90 -12.00 1.89
CA GLN A 85 7.20 -11.42 3.03
C GLN A 85 5.73 -11.19 2.69
N ALA A 86 4.82 -11.66 3.55
CA ALA A 86 3.41 -11.31 3.50
C ALA A 86 3.16 -10.05 4.31
N MET A 87 2.38 -9.12 3.75
CA MET A 87 1.88 -7.91 4.41
C MET A 87 0.37 -8.02 4.60
N GLY A 88 -0.16 -7.39 5.62
CA GLY A 88 -1.61 -7.35 5.88
C GLY A 88 -2.20 -5.99 5.52
N HIS A 89 -3.26 -5.99 4.73
CA HIS A 89 -3.95 -4.77 4.30
C HIS A 89 -5.45 -5.01 4.27
N ASN A 90 -6.25 -4.35 5.08
CA ASN A 90 -5.98 -3.50 6.22
C ASN A 90 -6.90 -3.88 7.40
N LEU A 91 -6.62 -3.42 8.63
CA LEU A 91 -7.44 -3.78 9.79
C LEU A 91 -8.62 -2.83 10.00
N VAL A 92 -8.42 -1.52 9.81
CA VAL A 92 -9.43 -0.48 10.00
C VAL A 92 -9.44 0.49 8.83
N TRP A 93 -10.60 0.63 8.20
CA TRP A 93 -10.81 1.55 7.09
C TRP A 93 -12.24 2.12 7.12
N HIS A 94 -12.44 3.30 6.56
CA HIS A 94 -13.75 3.93 6.43
C HIS A 94 -14.59 3.32 5.29
N SER A 95 -13.93 2.63 4.36
CA SER A 95 -14.54 1.97 3.20
C SER A 95 -14.41 0.45 3.33
N GLN A 96 -15.19 -0.31 2.58
CA GLN A 96 -15.21 -1.78 2.57
C GLN A 96 -15.24 -2.40 3.98
N THR A 97 -15.90 -1.73 4.92
CA THR A 97 -16.22 -2.21 6.27
C THR A 97 -17.71 -2.53 6.31
N ASN A 98 -18.08 -3.76 6.68
CA ASN A 98 -19.46 -4.20 6.63
C ASN A 98 -20.32 -3.50 7.68
N PRO A 99 -21.64 -3.25 7.39
CA PRO A 99 -22.54 -2.56 8.32
C PRO A 99 -22.66 -3.21 9.69
N TRP A 100 -22.53 -4.55 9.79
CA TRP A 100 -22.69 -5.27 11.06
C TRP A 100 -21.75 -4.76 12.17
N PHE A 101 -20.58 -4.20 11.82
CA PHE A 101 -19.68 -3.59 12.80
C PHE A 101 -20.36 -2.47 13.60
N PHE A 102 -21.37 -1.83 12.99
CA PHE A 102 -21.99 -0.60 13.50
C PHE A 102 -23.49 -0.78 13.82
N GLU A 103 -24.11 -1.87 13.37
CA GLU A 103 -25.55 -2.11 13.58
C GLU A 103 -25.88 -2.20 15.07
N ASN A 104 -26.79 -1.33 15.52
CA ASN A 104 -27.23 -1.22 16.91
C ASN A 104 -26.07 -1.08 17.92
N ALA A 105 -24.92 -0.58 17.49
CA ALA A 105 -23.74 -0.53 18.33
C ALA A 105 -23.72 0.74 19.18
N THR A 106 -23.55 0.56 20.49
CA THR A 106 -22.98 1.59 21.35
C THR A 106 -21.48 1.69 21.08
N ARG A 107 -20.83 2.72 21.65
CA ARG A 107 -19.37 2.85 21.59
C ARG A 107 -18.66 1.56 22.05
N GLU A 108 -19.09 1.01 23.16
CA GLU A 108 -18.49 -0.19 23.78
C GLU A 108 -18.65 -1.42 22.86
N VAL A 109 -19.82 -1.59 22.26
CA VAL A 109 -20.08 -2.70 21.32
C VAL A 109 -19.24 -2.56 20.07
N ALA A 110 -19.17 -1.38 19.47
CA ALA A 110 -18.34 -1.15 18.28
C ALA A 110 -16.85 -1.36 18.58
N LEU A 111 -16.38 -0.90 19.74
CA LEU A 111 -15.00 -1.07 20.19
C LEU A 111 -14.67 -2.55 20.47
N GLN A 112 -15.62 -3.33 21.03
CA GLN A 112 -15.43 -4.76 21.24
C GLN A 112 -15.37 -5.50 19.89
N ARG A 113 -16.26 -5.19 18.95
CA ARG A 113 -16.23 -5.76 17.59
C ARG A 113 -14.91 -5.45 16.86
N LEU A 114 -14.41 -4.23 17.01
CA LEU A 114 -13.10 -3.84 16.48
C LEU A 114 -11.97 -4.67 17.09
N ARG A 115 -11.99 -4.83 18.42
CA ARG A 115 -11.01 -5.62 19.15
C ARG A 115 -11.01 -7.07 18.69
N ASP A 116 -12.18 -7.71 18.64
CA ASP A 116 -12.33 -9.11 18.25
C ASP A 116 -11.89 -9.33 16.80
N HIS A 117 -12.22 -8.40 15.90
CA HIS A 117 -11.76 -8.41 14.51
C HIS A 117 -10.24 -8.40 14.43
N ILE A 118 -9.59 -7.44 15.09
CA ILE A 118 -8.13 -7.26 15.03
C ILE A 118 -7.42 -8.44 15.69
N LEU A 119 -7.83 -8.86 16.89
CA LEU A 119 -7.22 -9.99 17.60
C LEU A 119 -7.31 -11.28 16.80
N THR A 120 -8.46 -11.53 16.17
CA THR A 120 -8.67 -12.75 15.39
C THR A 120 -7.82 -12.74 14.10
N LEU A 121 -7.88 -11.63 13.33
CA LEU A 121 -7.20 -11.55 12.05
C LEU A 121 -5.66 -11.51 12.21
N VAL A 122 -5.15 -10.64 13.07
CA VAL A 122 -3.71 -10.53 13.34
C VAL A 122 -3.19 -11.80 14.02
N GLY A 123 -3.93 -12.31 15.01
CA GLY A 123 -3.57 -13.54 15.74
C GLY A 123 -3.44 -14.77 14.85
N ARG A 124 -4.33 -14.92 13.84
CA ARG A 124 -4.26 -16.01 12.85
C ARG A 124 -2.93 -16.05 12.10
N TYR A 125 -2.39 -14.87 11.78
CA TYR A 125 -1.17 -14.73 10.98
C TYR A 125 0.04 -14.29 11.79
N LYS A 126 -0.03 -14.39 13.12
CA LYS A 126 1.08 -14.06 14.01
C LYS A 126 2.39 -14.70 13.55
N GLY A 127 3.44 -13.89 13.44
CA GLY A 127 4.77 -14.29 12.98
C GLY A 127 4.89 -14.57 11.47
N LYS A 128 3.78 -14.71 10.74
CA LYS A 128 3.75 -14.96 9.29
C LYS A 128 3.65 -13.66 8.50
N ILE A 129 2.78 -12.74 8.89
CA ILE A 129 2.69 -11.39 8.34
C ILE A 129 3.75 -10.52 9.00
N LYS A 130 4.45 -9.71 8.21
CA LYS A 130 5.60 -8.89 8.67
C LYS A 130 5.24 -7.45 8.97
N GLY A 131 4.10 -6.98 8.50
CA GLY A 131 3.58 -5.64 8.78
C GLY A 131 2.10 -5.56 8.45
N TRP A 132 1.34 -4.78 9.23
CA TRP A 132 -0.08 -4.52 9.03
C TRP A 132 -0.33 -3.04 8.79
N ASP A 133 -1.09 -2.74 7.76
CA ASP A 133 -1.76 -1.44 7.64
C ASP A 133 -2.91 -1.45 8.65
N VAL A 134 -2.62 -0.95 9.87
CA VAL A 134 -3.56 -1.01 10.99
C VAL A 134 -4.72 -0.06 10.77
N VAL A 135 -4.39 1.18 10.41
CA VAL A 135 -5.37 2.21 10.05
C VAL A 135 -5.07 2.70 8.65
N ASN A 136 -6.09 2.66 7.81
CA ASN A 136 -6.05 3.14 6.43
C ASN A 136 -6.93 4.39 6.28
N GLU A 137 -6.33 5.49 5.76
CA GLU A 137 -7.01 6.69 5.27
C GLU A 137 -7.92 7.37 6.31
N ALA A 138 -7.40 7.59 7.51
CA ALA A 138 -8.19 8.24 8.57
C ALA A 138 -8.30 9.76 8.39
N ILE A 139 -7.41 10.39 7.61
CA ILE A 139 -7.40 11.85 7.44
C ILE A 139 -8.37 12.26 6.33
N SER A 140 -9.14 13.31 6.57
CA SER A 140 -10.07 13.90 5.62
C SER A 140 -9.33 14.54 4.42
N ASP A 141 -9.96 14.51 3.26
CA ASP A 141 -9.41 15.12 2.04
C ASP A 141 -9.56 16.65 1.99
N GLY A 142 -10.37 17.24 2.86
CA GLY A 142 -10.70 18.68 2.91
C GLY A 142 -10.29 19.39 4.20
N GLY A 143 -9.29 18.91 4.94
CA GLY A 143 -8.84 19.54 6.17
C GLY A 143 -7.95 20.77 5.94
N ASP A 144 -8.09 21.79 6.81
CA ASP A 144 -7.13 22.89 6.93
C ASP A 144 -5.91 22.41 7.72
N ASP A 145 -4.72 22.79 7.27
CA ASP A 145 -3.44 22.39 7.89
C ASP A 145 -3.16 23.03 9.24
N THR A 146 -3.99 23.97 9.67
CA THR A 146 -3.83 24.68 10.95
C THR A 146 -4.67 24.12 12.10
N THR A 147 -5.57 23.16 11.82
CA THR A 147 -6.50 22.64 12.81
C THR A 147 -5.91 21.46 13.62
N ALA A 148 -6.53 21.12 14.73
CA ALA A 148 -6.14 19.95 15.52
C ALA A 148 -6.33 18.66 14.73
N ALA A 149 -5.52 17.61 14.99
CA ALA A 149 -5.59 16.34 14.28
C ALA A 149 -7.00 15.72 14.26
N THR A 150 -7.78 15.88 15.31
CA THR A 150 -9.16 15.40 15.40
C THR A 150 -10.11 16.09 14.43
N GLU A 151 -9.88 17.36 14.12
CA GLU A 151 -10.69 18.13 13.18
C GLU A 151 -10.41 17.76 11.74
N ASN A 152 -9.23 17.21 11.45
CA ASN A 152 -8.85 16.72 10.13
C ASN A 152 -9.21 15.25 9.91
N LEU A 153 -9.76 14.56 10.91
CA LEU A 153 -10.15 13.16 10.79
C LEU A 153 -11.44 13.00 9.98
N ARG A 154 -11.42 11.99 9.12
CA ARG A 154 -12.58 11.57 8.34
C ARG A 154 -13.74 11.18 9.26
N GLN A 155 -14.93 11.72 8.99
CA GLN A 155 -16.16 11.45 9.74
C GLN A 155 -16.72 10.05 9.38
N SER A 156 -15.91 9.02 9.56
CA SER A 156 -16.28 7.62 9.35
C SER A 156 -17.27 7.13 10.41
N GLN A 157 -17.86 5.96 10.21
CA GLN A 157 -18.70 5.32 11.24
C GLN A 157 -17.88 5.01 12.51
N TRP A 158 -16.61 4.62 12.37
CA TRP A 158 -15.71 4.46 13.51
C TRP A 158 -15.59 5.75 14.33
N PHE A 159 -15.35 6.88 13.65
CA PHE A 159 -15.23 8.17 14.32
C PHE A 159 -16.54 8.59 15.01
N LYS A 160 -17.68 8.41 14.32
CA LYS A 160 -18.99 8.84 14.85
C LYS A 160 -19.46 8.02 16.04
N ILE A 161 -19.17 6.74 16.09
CA ILE A 161 -19.68 5.82 17.13
C ILE A 161 -18.67 5.64 18.24
N VAL A 162 -17.37 5.45 17.91
CA VAL A 162 -16.33 5.22 18.92
C VAL A 162 -15.66 6.52 19.37
N GLY A 163 -15.54 7.50 18.47
CA GLY A 163 -14.74 8.71 18.71
C GLY A 163 -13.31 8.57 18.16
N PRO A 164 -12.50 9.64 18.17
CA PRO A 164 -11.18 9.68 17.53
C PRO A 164 -10.15 8.69 18.11
N ASP A 165 -10.38 8.20 19.30
CA ASP A 165 -9.51 7.24 19.99
C ASP A 165 -9.62 5.80 19.46
N TYR A 166 -10.56 5.51 18.52
CA TYR A 166 -10.57 4.23 17.84
C TYR A 166 -9.23 3.92 17.15
N LEU A 167 -8.51 4.95 16.72
CA LEU A 167 -7.17 4.87 16.14
C LEU A 167 -6.17 4.26 17.12
N LEU A 168 -6.07 4.83 18.31
CA LEU A 168 -5.20 4.36 19.38
C LEU A 168 -5.52 2.92 19.78
N HIS A 169 -6.81 2.62 19.93
CA HIS A 169 -7.28 1.27 20.27
C HIS A 169 -6.89 0.25 19.20
N ALA A 170 -7.05 0.57 17.92
CA ALA A 170 -6.68 -0.32 16.83
C ALA A 170 -5.19 -0.71 16.88
N PHE A 171 -4.29 0.25 17.07
CA PHE A 171 -2.85 -0.01 17.20
C PHE A 171 -2.53 -0.85 18.44
N LYS A 172 -3.17 -0.58 19.57
CA LYS A 172 -2.97 -1.36 20.81
C LYS A 172 -3.45 -2.80 20.65
N PHE A 173 -4.62 -3.03 20.03
CA PHE A 173 -5.14 -4.37 19.78
C PHE A 173 -4.26 -5.15 18.80
N ALA A 174 -3.74 -4.49 17.76
CA ALA A 174 -2.82 -5.15 16.82
C ALA A 174 -1.51 -5.56 17.51
N ARG A 175 -0.96 -4.71 18.39
CA ARG A 175 0.24 -5.03 19.20
C ARG A 175 -0.01 -6.13 20.23
N GLU A 176 -1.22 -6.18 20.83
CA GLU A 176 -1.64 -7.26 21.73
C GLU A 176 -1.66 -8.61 21.00
N ALA A 177 -2.18 -8.62 19.77
CA ALA A 177 -2.29 -9.85 18.98
C ALA A 177 -0.93 -10.37 18.49
N ASP A 178 -0.05 -9.48 18.02
CA ASP A 178 1.31 -9.82 17.59
C ASP A 178 2.31 -8.77 18.11
N PRO A 179 3.10 -9.13 19.15
CA PRO A 179 4.05 -8.21 19.78
C PRO A 179 5.18 -7.72 18.87
N ASP A 180 5.53 -8.46 17.81
CA ASP A 180 6.74 -8.24 17.01
C ASP A 180 6.45 -7.65 15.62
N VAL A 181 5.18 -7.65 15.19
CA VAL A 181 4.80 -7.21 13.84
C VAL A 181 4.95 -5.70 13.67
N ALA A 182 5.36 -5.26 12.48
CA ALA A 182 5.36 -3.83 12.14
C ALA A 182 3.93 -3.30 11.99
N LEU A 183 3.64 -2.12 12.55
CA LEU A 183 2.32 -1.52 12.58
C LEU A 183 2.35 -0.18 11.84
N HIS A 184 1.56 -0.08 10.76
CA HIS A 184 1.56 1.06 9.86
C HIS A 184 0.30 1.90 10.01
N TYR A 185 0.50 3.21 9.94
CA TYR A 185 -0.52 4.15 9.48
C TYR A 185 -0.36 4.31 7.96
N ASN A 186 -1.39 4.06 7.16
CA ASN A 186 -1.34 4.09 5.70
C ASN A 186 -2.33 5.10 5.14
N ASP A 187 -1.89 5.99 4.22
CA ASP A 187 -2.77 6.98 3.61
C ASP A 187 -2.20 7.49 2.27
N TYR A 188 -3.05 8.09 1.45
CA TYR A 188 -2.68 8.76 0.20
C TYR A 188 -2.55 10.27 0.39
N ASN A 189 -1.76 10.91 -0.47
CA ASN A 189 -1.51 12.36 -0.47
C ASN A 189 -0.92 12.92 0.84
N ILE A 190 -0.45 12.07 1.73
CA ILE A 190 0.21 12.49 2.97
C ILE A 190 1.68 12.90 2.75
N GLU A 191 2.14 12.90 1.53
CA GLU A 191 3.46 13.39 1.15
C GLU A 191 3.47 14.87 0.74
N SER A 192 2.31 15.56 0.71
CA SER A 192 2.28 16.98 0.31
C SER A 192 1.05 17.72 0.85
N GLY A 193 1.13 19.06 0.88
CA GLY A 193 0.04 19.96 1.21
C GLY A 193 -0.52 19.81 2.61
N ALA A 194 -1.78 20.23 2.80
CA ALA A 194 -2.48 20.21 4.07
C ALA A 194 -2.55 18.81 4.69
N LYS A 195 -2.77 17.78 3.87
CA LYS A 195 -2.88 16.40 4.36
C LYS A 195 -1.56 15.88 4.95
N HIS A 196 -0.41 16.32 4.43
CA HIS A 196 0.90 16.05 5.04
C HIS A 196 0.99 16.65 6.44
N GLN A 197 0.64 17.93 6.61
CA GLN A 197 0.66 18.59 7.93
C GLN A 197 -0.29 17.90 8.91
N SER A 198 -1.51 17.56 8.47
CA SER A 198 -2.47 16.80 9.28
C SER A 198 -1.92 15.43 9.72
N SER A 199 -1.18 14.74 8.84
CA SER A 199 -0.57 13.46 9.17
C SER A 199 0.51 13.59 10.24
N LEU A 200 1.33 14.63 10.19
CA LEU A 200 2.35 14.88 11.21
C LEU A 200 1.72 15.20 12.58
N VAL A 201 0.64 16.00 12.60
CA VAL A 201 -0.10 16.30 13.84
C VAL A 201 -0.71 15.03 14.42
N LEU A 202 -1.40 14.24 13.59
CA LEU A 202 -2.02 12.98 13.99
C LEU A 202 -0.99 11.98 14.55
N LEU A 203 0.10 11.76 13.83
CA LEU A 203 1.12 10.80 14.23
C LEU A 203 1.83 11.21 15.52
N LYS A 204 2.18 12.51 15.68
CA LYS A 204 2.76 13.02 16.93
C LYS A 204 1.83 12.78 18.13
N ARG A 205 0.53 13.05 17.96
CA ARG A 205 -0.47 12.80 19.01
C ARG A 205 -0.58 11.32 19.33
N LEU A 206 -0.76 10.47 18.33
CA LEU A 206 -0.89 9.02 18.54
C LEU A 206 0.34 8.42 19.23
N ILE A 207 1.55 8.83 18.83
CA ILE A 207 2.80 8.40 19.47
C ILE A 207 2.84 8.89 20.94
N SER A 208 2.47 10.14 21.20
CA SER A 208 2.38 10.69 22.55
C SER A 208 1.38 9.94 23.43
N ASP A 209 0.27 9.48 22.84
CA ASP A 209 -0.77 8.69 23.53
C ASP A 209 -0.39 7.22 23.70
N GLY A 210 0.81 6.83 23.21
CA GLY A 210 1.34 5.48 23.36
C GLY A 210 0.87 4.49 22.29
N ALA A 211 0.48 4.95 21.10
CA ALA A 211 0.24 4.07 19.96
C ALA A 211 1.57 3.46 19.47
N PRO A 212 1.67 2.12 19.36
CA PRO A 212 2.90 1.43 18.97
C PRO A 212 3.13 1.44 17.45
N ILE A 213 3.02 2.60 16.81
CA ILE A 213 3.25 2.79 15.39
C ILE A 213 4.73 2.61 15.09
N THR A 214 5.06 1.86 14.04
CA THR A 214 6.45 1.63 13.62
C THR A 214 6.76 2.21 12.24
N THR A 215 5.75 2.38 11.41
CA THR A 215 5.93 2.73 9.99
C THR A 215 4.79 3.64 9.51
N VAL A 216 5.13 4.55 8.61
CA VAL A 216 4.16 5.31 7.81
C VAL A 216 4.13 4.73 6.40
N GLY A 217 2.94 4.40 5.92
CA GLY A 217 2.69 4.00 4.54
C GLY A 217 2.27 5.21 3.71
N ILE A 218 3.08 5.59 2.75
CA ILE A 218 2.72 6.53 1.69
C ILE A 218 2.19 5.69 0.53
N GLN A 219 0.90 5.80 0.20
CA GLN A 219 0.31 4.95 -0.86
C GLN A 219 1.04 5.14 -2.20
N GLY A 220 1.25 6.37 -2.64
CA GLY A 220 2.01 6.62 -3.88
C GLY A 220 1.19 6.46 -5.16
N HIS A 221 -0.11 6.76 -5.10
CA HIS A 221 -0.99 6.80 -6.26
C HIS A 221 -0.83 8.10 -7.03
N TRP A 222 0.09 8.12 -7.96
CA TRP A 222 0.48 9.34 -8.67
C TRP A 222 0.10 9.31 -10.17
N SER A 223 0.40 10.39 -10.87
CA SER A 223 0.27 10.50 -12.33
C SER A 223 1.39 11.35 -12.90
N VAL A 224 1.79 11.08 -14.13
CA VAL A 224 2.86 11.83 -14.82
C VAL A 224 2.65 13.34 -14.77
N PRO A 225 1.44 13.87 -15.07
CA PRO A 225 1.21 15.32 -14.99
C PRO A 225 1.42 15.93 -13.60
N ASN A 226 1.26 15.13 -12.54
CA ASN A 226 1.40 15.59 -11.16
C ASN A 226 2.82 15.44 -10.61
N MET A 227 3.75 14.80 -11.36
CA MET A 227 5.14 14.61 -10.92
C MET A 227 6.00 15.85 -11.24
N THR A 228 5.56 17.02 -10.74
CA THR A 228 6.29 18.30 -10.84
C THR A 228 7.53 18.31 -9.95
N ALA A 229 8.43 19.26 -10.16
CA ALA A 229 9.58 19.47 -9.29
C ALA A 229 9.15 19.67 -7.82
N GLN A 230 8.11 20.48 -7.59
CA GLN A 230 7.55 20.72 -6.25
C GLN A 230 7.05 19.41 -5.61
N LYS A 231 6.33 18.55 -6.36
CA LYS A 231 5.85 17.27 -5.83
C LYS A 231 6.99 16.35 -5.41
N LEU A 232 8.08 16.34 -6.19
CA LEU A 232 9.29 15.55 -5.85
C LEU A 232 9.97 16.07 -4.58
N GLU A 233 10.09 17.39 -4.44
CA GLU A 233 10.60 18.03 -3.20
C GLU A 233 9.69 17.74 -2.00
N ASP A 234 8.38 17.75 -2.19
CA ASP A 234 7.41 17.42 -1.15
C ASP A 234 7.55 15.97 -0.68
N ILE A 235 7.69 15.00 -1.61
CA ILE A 235 7.93 13.59 -1.28
C ILE A 235 9.24 13.43 -0.49
N ASP A 236 10.31 14.06 -0.94
CA ASP A 236 11.62 14.02 -0.29
C ASP A 236 11.54 14.55 1.16
N ARG A 237 10.90 15.70 1.34
CA ARG A 237 10.70 16.33 2.65
C ARG A 237 9.80 15.48 3.56
N ALA A 238 8.70 14.93 3.04
CA ALA A 238 7.78 14.12 3.84
C ALA A 238 8.47 12.88 4.44
N ILE A 239 9.34 12.24 3.67
CA ILE A 239 10.11 11.09 4.17
C ILE A 239 11.04 11.52 5.30
N GLU A 240 11.72 12.67 5.20
CA GLU A 240 12.56 13.22 6.29
C GLU A 240 11.71 13.58 7.53
N ASP A 241 10.53 14.16 7.35
CA ASP A 241 9.63 14.51 8.44
C ASP A 241 9.16 13.25 9.20
N TYR A 242 8.81 12.17 8.51
CA TYR A 242 8.46 10.91 9.15
C TYR A 242 9.66 10.22 9.81
N LYS A 243 10.84 10.31 9.21
CA LYS A 243 12.08 9.85 9.82
C LYS A 243 12.39 10.59 11.12
N ALA A 244 12.12 11.91 11.17
CA ALA A 244 12.29 12.71 12.38
C ALA A 244 11.37 12.27 13.54
N LEU A 245 10.22 11.64 13.23
CA LEU A 245 9.35 10.97 14.18
C LEU A 245 9.86 9.59 14.62
N LYS A 246 11.03 9.16 14.15
CA LYS A 246 11.61 7.83 14.37
C LYS A 246 10.78 6.68 13.78
N LEU A 247 9.99 6.96 12.76
CA LEU A 247 9.22 5.98 12.02
C LEU A 247 9.98 5.51 10.78
N LYS A 248 9.80 4.24 10.41
CA LYS A 248 10.14 3.76 9.07
C LYS A 248 9.10 4.28 8.08
N VAL A 249 9.46 4.25 6.79
CA VAL A 249 8.55 4.61 5.69
C VAL A 249 8.42 3.41 4.76
N ALA A 250 7.22 3.17 4.27
CA ALA A 250 6.96 2.25 3.17
C ALA A 250 6.21 3.00 2.05
N ILE A 251 6.57 2.72 0.81
CA ILE A 251 5.73 3.11 -0.33
C ILE A 251 4.82 1.91 -0.57
N THR A 252 3.54 2.07 -0.25
CA THR A 252 2.67 0.91 -0.03
C THR A 252 1.84 0.51 -1.24
N GLU A 253 1.56 1.45 -2.16
CA GLU A 253 0.57 1.25 -3.23
C GLU A 253 0.99 1.94 -4.53
N LEU A 254 2.29 1.91 -4.85
CA LEU A 254 2.87 2.68 -5.95
C LEU A 254 2.23 2.36 -7.30
N ASP A 255 1.67 3.38 -7.92
CA ASP A 255 1.34 3.42 -9.33
C ASP A 255 1.49 4.86 -9.87
N ILE A 256 1.96 5.00 -11.13
CA ILE A 256 2.11 6.30 -11.79
C ILE A 256 1.42 6.23 -13.16
N THR A 257 0.21 6.75 -13.24
CA THR A 257 -0.57 6.74 -14.48
C THR A 257 0.01 7.68 -15.53
N ILE A 258 -0.08 7.32 -16.80
CA ILE A 258 0.42 8.16 -17.91
C ILE A 258 -0.41 9.43 -18.07
N GLY A 259 -1.72 9.35 -17.88
CA GLY A 259 -2.63 10.51 -17.96
C GLY A 259 -3.77 10.41 -16.95
N GLY A 260 -4.51 11.51 -16.78
CA GLY A 260 -5.64 11.59 -15.87
C GLY A 260 -5.27 12.13 -14.47
N ALA A 261 -6.28 12.58 -13.73
CA ALA A 261 -6.11 13.09 -12.38
C ALA A 261 -5.61 11.96 -11.46
N GLY A 262 -4.42 12.11 -10.89
CA GLY A 262 -3.99 11.33 -9.76
C GLY A 262 -4.87 11.66 -8.57
N GLY A 263 -5.42 10.67 -7.93
CA GLY A 263 -6.28 10.83 -6.74
C GLY A 263 -7.53 9.98 -6.86
N GLY A 264 -7.74 9.14 -5.90
CA GLY A 264 -8.90 8.39 -5.41
C GLY A 264 -10.22 8.29 -6.16
N GLN A 265 -10.35 8.72 -7.39
CA GLN A 265 -11.58 8.48 -8.16
C GLN A 265 -11.57 7.07 -8.75
N LEU A 266 -12.37 6.22 -8.14
CA LEU A 266 -12.92 4.98 -8.69
C LEU A 266 -13.55 5.28 -10.07
N GLY A 267 -12.82 5.12 -11.17
CA GLY A 267 -13.36 5.58 -12.45
C GLY A 267 -12.80 5.00 -13.74
N GLY A 268 -11.90 4.04 -13.67
CA GLY A 268 -11.61 3.21 -14.85
C GLY A 268 -12.36 1.89 -14.74
N ALA A 269 -13.21 1.54 -15.73
CA ALA A 269 -13.80 0.21 -15.76
C ALA A 269 -12.66 -0.82 -15.73
N ARG A 270 -12.63 -1.69 -14.71
CA ARG A 270 -11.68 -2.79 -14.63
C ARG A 270 -11.71 -3.55 -15.96
N GLY A 271 -10.58 -3.65 -16.63
CA GLY A 271 -10.47 -4.34 -17.91
C GLY A 271 -10.57 -3.47 -19.16
N ALA A 272 -10.87 -2.17 -19.07
CA ALA A 272 -10.78 -1.29 -20.22
C ALA A 272 -9.33 -1.24 -20.76
N ALA A 273 -9.17 -1.37 -22.07
CA ALA A 273 -7.87 -1.15 -22.70
C ALA A 273 -7.52 0.34 -22.61
N PRO A 274 -6.29 0.69 -22.23
CA PRO A 274 -5.85 2.08 -22.26
C PRO A 274 -5.85 2.59 -23.71
N PRO A 275 -5.98 3.90 -23.91
CA PRO A 275 -5.74 4.47 -25.21
C PRO A 275 -4.32 4.15 -25.68
N PRO A 276 -4.07 4.12 -27.01
CA PRO A 276 -2.72 3.92 -27.55
C PRO A 276 -1.73 4.89 -26.90
N GLN A 277 -0.63 4.34 -26.40
CA GLN A 277 0.40 5.12 -25.72
C GLN A 277 1.46 5.54 -26.72
N SER A 278 1.78 6.81 -26.75
CA SER A 278 2.91 7.30 -27.57
C SER A 278 4.24 6.97 -26.88
N ALA A 279 5.31 6.92 -27.66
CA ALA A 279 6.67 6.76 -27.13
C ALA A 279 7.01 7.87 -26.11
N GLU A 280 6.55 9.10 -26.37
CA GLU A 280 6.75 10.24 -25.47
C GLU A 280 6.07 10.05 -24.12
N SER A 281 4.84 9.52 -24.11
CA SER A 281 4.09 9.30 -22.86
C SER A 281 4.72 8.18 -22.02
N LEU A 282 5.21 7.12 -22.66
CA LEU A 282 5.94 6.05 -22.00
C LEU A 282 7.30 6.52 -21.46
N GLN A 283 7.99 7.40 -22.19
CA GLN A 283 9.24 8.01 -21.75
C GLN A 283 9.01 8.94 -20.56
N ALA A 284 7.97 9.77 -20.59
CA ALA A 284 7.61 10.65 -19.46
C ALA A 284 7.27 9.83 -18.19
N GLN A 285 6.59 8.68 -18.34
CA GLN A 285 6.36 7.77 -17.23
C GLN A 285 7.67 7.17 -16.69
N ALA A 286 8.58 6.78 -17.58
CA ALA A 286 9.88 6.25 -17.19
C ALA A 286 10.70 7.27 -16.40
N GLU A 287 10.69 8.54 -16.80
CA GLU A 287 11.35 9.64 -16.08
C GLU A 287 10.71 9.88 -14.71
N ALA A 288 9.37 9.83 -14.61
CA ALA A 288 8.68 9.97 -13.34
C ALA A 288 9.08 8.86 -12.36
N TYR A 289 9.06 7.59 -12.80
CA TYR A 289 9.54 6.47 -12.00
C TYR A 289 11.01 6.60 -11.59
N ALA A 290 11.89 7.00 -12.51
CA ALA A 290 13.31 7.20 -12.20
C ALA A 290 13.50 8.27 -11.11
N LYS A 291 12.80 9.39 -11.20
CA LYS A 291 12.89 10.49 -10.22
C LYS A 291 12.43 10.06 -8.82
N VAL A 292 11.31 9.36 -8.70
CA VAL A 292 10.85 8.90 -7.38
C VAL A 292 11.75 7.81 -6.81
N PHE A 293 12.25 6.88 -7.63
CA PHE A 293 13.20 5.87 -7.17
C PHE A 293 14.56 6.46 -6.77
N ALA A 294 14.99 7.58 -7.37
CA ALA A 294 16.17 8.34 -6.90
C ALA A 294 15.96 8.85 -5.47
N ILE A 295 14.76 9.37 -5.16
CA ILE A 295 14.39 9.80 -3.80
C ILE A 295 14.36 8.58 -2.86
N PHE A 296 13.75 7.45 -3.27
CA PHE A 296 13.69 6.26 -2.43
C PHE A 296 15.10 5.72 -2.10
N LEU A 297 15.99 5.72 -3.07
CA LEU A 297 17.41 5.31 -2.85
C LEU A 297 18.16 6.27 -1.94
N LYS A 298 17.89 7.57 -2.03
CA LYS A 298 18.44 8.58 -1.09
C LYS A 298 18.03 8.25 0.36
N HIS A 299 16.81 7.79 0.57
CA HIS A 299 16.23 7.47 1.88
C HIS A 299 16.20 5.96 2.21
N ARG A 300 17.08 5.16 1.59
CA ARG A 300 17.10 3.70 1.79
C ARG A 300 17.39 3.24 3.23
N ASP A 301 17.84 4.14 4.09
CA ASP A 301 18.06 3.91 5.52
C ASP A 301 16.75 3.89 6.32
N VAL A 302 15.71 4.53 5.81
CA VAL A 302 14.39 4.62 6.44
C VAL A 302 13.29 3.90 5.65
N ILE A 303 13.39 3.87 4.32
CA ILE A 303 12.44 3.11 3.47
C ILE A 303 12.76 1.63 3.57
N ASN A 304 11.76 0.84 3.97
CA ASN A 304 11.90 -0.61 4.11
C ASN A 304 11.25 -1.40 2.97
N ARG A 305 10.32 -0.82 2.22
CA ARG A 305 9.56 -1.49 1.16
C ARG A 305 8.98 -0.50 0.14
N VAL A 306 8.98 -0.93 -1.13
CA VAL A 306 8.25 -0.29 -2.22
C VAL A 306 7.34 -1.35 -2.85
N THR A 307 6.03 -1.16 -2.78
CA THR A 307 5.01 -2.10 -3.29
C THR A 307 4.28 -1.47 -4.46
N PHE A 308 4.30 -2.10 -5.62
CA PHE A 308 3.47 -1.74 -6.76
C PHE A 308 2.03 -2.19 -6.52
N TRP A 309 1.04 -1.32 -6.79
CA TRP A 309 -0.36 -1.67 -6.58
C TRP A 309 -0.96 -2.44 -7.76
N GLY A 310 -0.51 -3.66 -7.90
CA GLY A 310 -0.84 -4.62 -8.96
C GLY A 310 0.38 -5.33 -9.51
N LEU A 311 0.14 -6.31 -10.38
CA LEU A 311 1.19 -7.12 -11.02
C LEU A 311 1.71 -6.45 -12.30
N ASN A 312 0.78 -5.97 -13.12
CA ASN A 312 0.99 -5.42 -14.45
C ASN A 312 -0.20 -4.51 -14.82
N ASP A 313 -0.13 -3.82 -15.94
CA ASP A 313 -1.18 -2.90 -16.39
C ASP A 313 -2.57 -3.56 -16.56
N ARG A 314 -2.65 -4.88 -16.77
CA ARG A 314 -3.92 -5.61 -16.83
C ARG A 314 -4.49 -5.90 -15.45
N ARG A 315 -3.63 -6.21 -14.47
CA ARG A 315 -3.98 -6.57 -13.09
C ARG A 315 -3.74 -5.39 -12.13
N SER A 316 -4.17 -4.21 -12.53
CA SER A 316 -4.19 -2.99 -11.73
C SER A 316 -5.62 -2.47 -11.61
N TRP A 317 -5.96 -1.86 -10.49
CA TRP A 317 -7.23 -1.15 -10.33
C TRP A 317 -7.38 0.04 -11.30
N ARG A 318 -6.24 0.55 -11.82
CA ARG A 318 -6.14 1.61 -12.84
C ARG A 318 -5.77 1.07 -14.22
N ALA A 319 -6.19 -0.15 -14.54
CA ALA A 319 -5.78 -0.86 -15.78
C ALA A 319 -5.95 -0.04 -17.08
N GLY A 320 -6.95 0.83 -17.15
CA GLY A 320 -7.18 1.73 -18.29
C GLY A 320 -6.23 2.92 -18.41
N GLN A 321 -5.28 3.10 -17.47
CA GLN A 321 -4.37 4.26 -17.39
C GLN A 321 -2.88 3.87 -17.43
N SER A 322 -2.58 2.58 -17.67
CA SER A 322 -1.21 2.01 -17.77
C SER A 322 -0.27 2.44 -16.65
N PRO A 323 -0.60 2.15 -15.38
CA PRO A 323 0.06 2.75 -14.23
C PRO A 323 1.38 2.09 -13.84
N LEU A 324 1.64 0.83 -14.27
CA LEU A 324 2.72 0.02 -13.73
C LEU A 324 3.93 -0.07 -14.67
N VAL A 325 4.99 -0.71 -14.19
CA VAL A 325 6.27 -0.85 -14.92
C VAL A 325 6.29 -2.03 -15.90
N PHE A 326 5.29 -2.90 -15.80
CA PHE A 326 5.04 -3.99 -16.76
C PHE A 326 3.74 -3.74 -17.51
N ASP A 327 3.73 -4.03 -18.78
CA ASP A 327 2.54 -3.93 -19.63
C ASP A 327 1.52 -5.04 -19.34
N ARG A 328 0.47 -5.12 -20.15
CA ARG A 328 -0.63 -6.09 -19.98
C ARG A 328 -0.21 -7.55 -20.19
N GLU A 329 0.89 -7.78 -20.89
CA GLU A 329 1.48 -9.07 -21.26
C GLU A 329 2.74 -9.42 -20.44
N ASN A 330 2.97 -8.73 -19.31
CA ASN A 330 4.15 -8.85 -18.44
C ASN A 330 5.47 -8.46 -19.15
N GLN A 331 5.42 -7.68 -20.23
CA GLN A 331 6.64 -7.17 -20.84
C GLN A 331 7.12 -5.91 -20.12
N PRO A 332 8.43 -5.74 -19.93
CA PRO A 332 8.97 -4.56 -19.28
C PRO A 332 8.77 -3.30 -20.14
N LYS A 333 8.18 -2.27 -19.53
CA LYS A 333 8.02 -0.95 -20.12
C LYS A 333 9.32 -0.12 -19.97
N PRO A 334 9.46 1.03 -20.66
CA PRO A 334 10.60 1.95 -20.42
C PRO A 334 10.79 2.31 -18.95
N ALA A 335 9.68 2.43 -18.18
CA ALA A 335 9.72 2.65 -16.73
C ALA A 335 10.44 1.54 -15.96
N PHE A 336 10.29 0.28 -16.36
CA PHE A 336 11.04 -0.83 -15.77
C PHE A 336 12.55 -0.67 -15.99
N GLN A 337 12.98 -0.36 -17.22
CA GLN A 337 14.40 -0.18 -17.53
C GLN A 337 15.00 1.00 -16.75
N ALA A 338 14.22 2.09 -16.60
CA ALA A 338 14.62 3.25 -15.85
C ALA A 338 14.92 2.91 -14.38
N ILE A 339 14.00 2.21 -13.68
CA ILE A 339 14.21 1.84 -12.28
C ILE A 339 15.32 0.79 -12.10
N VAL A 340 15.45 -0.18 -13.01
CA VAL A 340 16.56 -1.16 -12.97
C VAL A 340 17.91 -0.43 -13.07
N SER A 341 18.03 0.55 -13.96
CA SER A 341 19.25 1.33 -14.12
C SER A 341 19.60 2.17 -12.88
N MET A 342 18.61 2.55 -12.07
CA MET A 342 18.82 3.27 -10.81
C MET A 342 19.36 2.36 -9.70
N GLY A 343 18.78 1.18 -9.54
CA GLY A 343 19.17 0.25 -8.47
C GLY A 343 20.47 -0.50 -8.72
N ALA A 344 20.97 -0.50 -9.97
CA ALA A 344 22.27 -1.10 -10.33
C ALA A 344 23.47 -0.19 -10.04
N ARG A 345 23.27 1.05 -9.62
CA ARG A 345 24.31 2.03 -9.23
C ARG A 345 24.58 1.96 -7.74
#